data_1c77b71fc2402609efda2f809bbcf29c
#
_entry.id   1c77b71fc2402609efda2f809bbcf29c
#
_cell.length_a   1.000
_cell.length_b   1.000
_cell.length_c   1.000
_cell.angle_alpha   90.00
_cell.angle_beta   90.00
_cell.angle_gamma   90.00
#
_symmetry.space_group_name_H-M   'P 1'
#
loop_
_entity.id
_entity.type
_entity.pdbx_description
1 polymer ?
#
loop_
_entity_poly.entity_id
_entity_poly.type
_entity_poly.pdbx_seq_one_letter_code
_entity_poly.pdbx_strand_id
1 'polypeptide(L)'
;MKILLVMDPGILVPPKGYGGHERLVYMFAKEYARLGHEVHLLVTSGSVVEGCTVHPFGKEGFPPKKGDARMAIPAAWKFLWKNRNRFDLVHNFGRLAYLLPILNHPIKKIMTYGRIIDGKNIRYINRLPNKNIVFTAPSDWCVNTGNTAGRWLTVYNAIDFSIYTPRTEVPVDAPLIFLSRLEKLKGAHEAIQIALQTNEKLILAGNISPLKEEQEYYRNEIEPFIDGKQIIYVGTLDDAGKNKYLGEAKAMLFPARTDEAFGMVMAEAMACGTPVLAYNHAAMPEVITDNVTGFIVENVQEMKLAV
;
A
#
# COMPACT_ATOMS: atom_id res chain seq x y z
N MET A 1 -0.89 -19.04 -19.38
CA MET A 1 -0.49 -19.77 -18.15
C MET A 1 -1.66 -19.79 -17.18
N LYS A 2 -1.69 -20.77 -16.29
CA LYS A 2 -2.59 -20.78 -15.13
C LYS A 2 -1.88 -20.18 -13.93
N ILE A 3 -2.33 -19.03 -13.46
CA ILE A 3 -1.69 -18.25 -12.40
C ILE A 3 -2.59 -18.25 -11.17
N LEU A 4 -2.03 -18.54 -10.01
CA LEU A 4 -2.69 -18.39 -8.72
C LEU A 4 -2.10 -17.20 -7.96
N LEU A 5 -2.92 -16.21 -7.66
CA LEU A 5 -2.59 -15.15 -6.71
C LEU A 5 -3.07 -15.54 -5.31
N VAL A 6 -2.23 -15.30 -4.30
CA VAL A 6 -2.54 -15.60 -2.90
C VAL A 6 -2.37 -14.35 -2.07
N MET A 7 -3.39 -13.99 -1.27
CA MET A 7 -3.35 -12.86 -0.35
C MET A 7 -3.83 -13.27 1.04
N ASP A 8 -3.42 -12.57 2.08
CA ASP A 8 -3.94 -12.76 3.44
C ASP A 8 -5.46 -12.53 3.47
N PRO A 9 -6.23 -13.31 4.25
CA PRO A 9 -7.64 -13.04 4.46
C PRO A 9 -7.83 -11.84 5.38
N GLY A 10 -9.02 -11.21 5.31
CA GLY A 10 -9.44 -10.10 6.17
C GLY A 10 -10.00 -8.93 5.41
N ILE A 11 -9.44 -8.59 4.25
CA ILE A 11 -9.92 -7.52 3.39
C ILE A 11 -10.33 -8.11 2.04
N LEU A 12 -11.39 -7.60 1.46
CA LEU A 12 -11.88 -8.04 0.15
C LEU A 12 -10.93 -7.64 -0.99
N VAL A 13 -10.96 -8.39 -2.07
CA VAL A 13 -10.30 -8.05 -3.34
C VAL A 13 -11.38 -7.86 -4.42
N PRO A 14 -11.61 -6.62 -4.94
CA PRO A 14 -11.00 -5.36 -4.51
C PRO A 14 -11.51 -4.90 -3.14
N PRO A 15 -10.75 -4.06 -2.43
CA PRO A 15 -11.20 -3.49 -1.16
C PRO A 15 -12.27 -2.40 -1.39
N LYS A 16 -13.22 -2.28 -0.46
CA LYS A 16 -14.25 -1.23 -0.50
C LYS A 16 -13.75 0.15 -0.04
N GLY A 17 -12.62 0.19 0.62
CA GLY A 17 -12.02 1.39 1.18
C GLY A 17 -10.53 1.19 1.42
N TYR A 18 -10.08 1.11 2.69
CA TYR A 18 -8.70 0.78 3.04
C TYR A 18 -8.31 -0.60 2.52
N GLY A 19 -7.07 -0.72 1.98
CA GLY A 19 -6.53 -1.98 1.48
C GLY A 19 -5.65 -1.79 0.24
N GLY A 20 -4.55 -1.02 0.38
CA GLY A 20 -3.64 -0.75 -0.74
C GLY A 20 -3.02 -2.01 -1.35
N HIS A 21 -2.71 -3.00 -0.49
CA HIS A 21 -2.12 -4.27 -0.95
C HIS A 21 -3.14 -5.15 -1.69
N GLU A 22 -4.38 -5.19 -1.22
CA GLU A 22 -5.50 -5.90 -1.86
C GLU A 22 -5.89 -5.23 -3.19
N ARG A 23 -5.80 -3.90 -3.27
CA ARG A 23 -5.96 -3.16 -4.51
C ARG A 23 -4.88 -3.53 -5.53
N LEU A 24 -3.64 -3.66 -5.09
CA LEU A 24 -2.53 -4.11 -5.94
C LEU A 24 -2.79 -5.53 -6.46
N VAL A 25 -3.22 -6.47 -5.59
CA VAL A 25 -3.58 -7.85 -6.01
C VAL A 25 -4.70 -7.84 -7.04
N TYR A 26 -5.71 -6.98 -6.88
CA TYR A 26 -6.77 -6.79 -7.86
C TYR A 26 -6.24 -6.33 -9.22
N MET A 27 -5.34 -5.34 -9.22
CA MET A 27 -4.73 -4.82 -10.46
C MET A 27 -3.89 -5.90 -11.15
N PHE A 28 -3.07 -6.66 -10.41
CA PHE A 28 -2.33 -7.79 -10.96
C PHE A 28 -3.25 -8.86 -11.55
N ALA A 29 -4.37 -9.17 -10.89
CA ALA A 29 -5.33 -10.17 -11.38
C ALA A 29 -5.96 -9.73 -12.71
N LYS A 30 -6.41 -8.48 -12.79
CA LYS A 30 -6.98 -7.90 -14.03
C LYS A 30 -5.95 -7.86 -15.16
N GLU A 31 -4.73 -7.44 -14.87
CA GLU A 31 -3.70 -7.33 -15.89
C GLU A 31 -3.22 -8.70 -16.39
N TYR A 32 -3.08 -9.69 -15.52
CA TYR A 32 -2.80 -11.06 -15.95
C TYR A 32 -3.93 -11.64 -16.82
N ALA A 33 -5.20 -11.38 -16.47
CA ALA A 33 -6.34 -11.79 -17.28
C ALA A 33 -6.35 -11.08 -18.65
N ARG A 34 -6.06 -9.78 -18.68
CA ARG A 34 -5.94 -8.98 -19.92
C ARG A 34 -4.83 -9.52 -20.85
N LEU A 35 -3.74 -10.01 -20.27
CA LEU A 35 -2.64 -10.66 -20.98
C LEU A 35 -2.96 -12.10 -21.43
N GLY A 36 -4.19 -12.58 -21.28
CA GLY A 36 -4.66 -13.88 -21.73
C GLY A 36 -4.27 -15.06 -20.82
N HIS A 37 -4.00 -14.80 -19.54
CA HIS A 37 -3.74 -15.85 -18.56
C HIS A 37 -5.03 -16.33 -17.88
N GLU A 38 -5.12 -17.60 -17.53
CA GLU A 38 -6.17 -18.13 -16.67
C GLU A 38 -5.81 -17.79 -15.21
N VAL A 39 -6.57 -16.88 -14.61
CA VAL A 39 -6.24 -16.29 -13.30
C VAL A 39 -7.15 -16.85 -12.21
N HIS A 40 -6.54 -17.32 -11.15
CA HIS A 40 -7.18 -17.79 -9.92
C HIS A 40 -6.69 -16.97 -8.73
N LEU A 41 -7.57 -16.72 -7.76
CA LEU A 41 -7.23 -15.99 -6.53
C LEU A 41 -7.62 -16.84 -5.32
N LEU A 42 -6.70 -17.01 -4.38
CA LEU A 42 -6.96 -17.52 -3.03
C LEU A 42 -6.99 -16.31 -2.10
N VAL A 43 -8.18 -15.77 -1.85
CA VAL A 43 -8.41 -14.48 -1.18
C VAL A 43 -9.65 -14.54 -0.28
N THR A 44 -9.89 -13.48 0.49
CA THR A 44 -11.02 -13.34 1.43
C THR A 44 -12.35 -13.75 0.78
N SER A 45 -13.15 -14.53 1.52
CA SER A 45 -14.50 -14.91 1.10
C SER A 45 -15.36 -13.68 0.82
N GLY A 46 -16.07 -13.67 -0.30
CA GLY A 46 -16.86 -12.52 -0.76
C GLY A 46 -16.13 -11.59 -1.72
N SER A 47 -14.83 -11.83 -1.98
CA SER A 47 -14.08 -11.14 -3.04
C SER A 47 -14.65 -11.51 -4.43
N VAL A 48 -14.67 -10.55 -5.34
CA VAL A 48 -15.15 -10.74 -6.72
C VAL A 48 -14.20 -10.02 -7.68
N VAL A 49 -13.60 -10.77 -8.60
CA VAL A 49 -12.72 -10.22 -9.64
C VAL A 49 -13.19 -10.73 -10.98
N GLU A 50 -13.70 -9.83 -11.81
CA GLU A 50 -14.23 -10.15 -13.12
C GLU A 50 -13.18 -10.86 -13.99
N GLY A 51 -13.60 -11.91 -14.69
CA GLY A 51 -12.70 -12.70 -15.55
C GLY A 51 -11.77 -13.65 -14.80
N CYS A 52 -11.84 -13.73 -13.47
CA CYS A 52 -10.97 -14.54 -12.64
C CYS A 52 -11.76 -15.54 -11.78
N THR A 53 -11.14 -16.67 -11.43
CA THR A 53 -11.74 -17.67 -10.53
C THR A 53 -11.32 -17.39 -9.09
N VAL A 54 -12.26 -17.08 -8.21
CA VAL A 54 -12.00 -16.84 -6.79
C VAL A 54 -12.19 -18.13 -5.98
N HIS A 55 -11.18 -18.48 -5.19
CA HIS A 55 -11.21 -19.53 -4.18
C HIS A 55 -11.32 -18.89 -2.81
N PRO A 56 -12.44 -19.09 -2.07
CA PRO A 56 -12.66 -18.46 -0.78
C PRO A 56 -11.59 -18.84 0.26
N PHE A 57 -11.02 -17.84 0.95
CA PHE A 57 -9.97 -18.03 1.94
C PHE A 57 -10.18 -17.12 3.16
N GLY A 58 -10.63 -17.70 4.26
CA GLY A 58 -10.95 -16.96 5.48
C GLY A 58 -12.16 -16.06 5.34
N LYS A 59 -12.37 -15.16 6.31
CA LYS A 59 -13.51 -14.24 6.39
C LYS A 59 -13.06 -12.78 6.34
N GLU A 60 -13.96 -11.90 5.94
CA GLU A 60 -13.78 -10.45 6.05
C GLU A 60 -13.70 -10.04 7.52
N GLY A 61 -12.79 -9.12 7.85
CA GLY A 61 -12.58 -8.55 9.17
C GLY A 61 -11.14 -8.08 9.37
N PHE A 62 -10.95 -6.76 9.51
CA PHE A 62 -9.64 -6.16 9.75
C PHE A 62 -9.69 -5.23 10.96
N PRO A 63 -8.75 -5.33 11.90
CA PRO A 63 -7.65 -6.30 11.99
C PRO A 63 -8.13 -7.74 12.22
N PRO A 64 -7.44 -8.75 11.67
CA PRO A 64 -7.87 -10.14 11.82
C PRO A 64 -7.79 -10.58 13.28
N LYS A 65 -8.78 -11.33 13.76
CA LYS A 65 -8.74 -11.93 15.10
C LYS A 65 -7.59 -12.93 15.18
N LYS A 66 -6.96 -13.07 16.35
CA LYS A 66 -5.81 -13.98 16.56
C LYS A 66 -6.07 -15.43 16.11
N GLY A 67 -7.31 -15.93 16.27
CA GLY A 67 -7.71 -17.28 15.82
C GLY A 67 -7.74 -17.40 14.30
N ASP A 68 -8.27 -16.41 13.60
CA ASP A 68 -8.40 -16.44 12.13
C ASP A 68 -7.04 -16.47 11.44
N ALA A 69 -6.08 -15.70 11.95
CA ALA A 69 -4.71 -15.70 11.47
C ALA A 69 -4.00 -17.05 11.60
N ARG A 70 -4.29 -17.82 12.67
CA ARG A 70 -3.73 -19.18 12.87
C ARG A 70 -4.35 -20.21 11.94
N MET A 71 -5.65 -20.12 11.69
CA MET A 71 -6.37 -21.06 10.81
C MET A 71 -6.09 -20.81 9.33
N ALA A 72 -5.66 -19.60 8.96
CA ALA A 72 -5.33 -19.26 7.59
C ALA A 72 -4.16 -20.10 7.04
N ILE A 73 -3.11 -20.35 7.83
CA ILE A 73 -1.93 -21.11 7.37
C ILE A 73 -2.29 -22.54 6.95
N PRO A 74 -2.92 -23.38 7.80
CA PRO A 74 -3.27 -24.75 7.40
C PRO A 74 -4.29 -24.80 6.25
N ALA A 75 -5.20 -23.82 6.15
CA ALA A 75 -6.14 -23.75 5.04
C ALA A 75 -5.42 -23.47 3.70
N ALA A 76 -4.48 -22.51 3.68
CA ALA A 76 -3.63 -22.25 2.52
C ALA A 76 -2.78 -23.46 2.16
N TRP A 77 -2.20 -24.14 3.14
CA TRP A 77 -1.39 -25.35 2.91
C TRP A 77 -2.19 -26.47 2.26
N LYS A 78 -3.39 -26.74 2.78
CA LYS A 78 -4.31 -27.75 2.22
C LYS A 78 -4.66 -27.42 0.77
N PHE A 79 -4.99 -26.16 0.49
CA PHE A 79 -5.34 -25.72 -0.86
C PHE A 79 -4.14 -25.83 -1.82
N LEU A 80 -3.00 -25.26 -1.44
CA LEU A 80 -1.80 -25.25 -2.29
C LEU A 80 -1.26 -26.67 -2.54
N TRP A 81 -1.23 -27.51 -1.53
CA TRP A 81 -0.79 -28.90 -1.70
C TRP A 81 -1.71 -29.70 -2.64
N LYS A 82 -3.03 -29.58 -2.45
CA LYS A 82 -4.01 -30.27 -3.29
C LYS A 82 -3.94 -29.83 -4.76
N ASN A 83 -3.66 -28.55 -5.01
CA ASN A 83 -3.68 -27.95 -6.34
C ASN A 83 -2.28 -27.69 -6.93
N ARG A 84 -1.20 -28.21 -6.35
CA ARG A 84 0.20 -27.90 -6.73
C ARG A 84 0.54 -28.20 -8.20
N ASN A 85 -0.16 -29.15 -8.83
CA ASN A 85 0.02 -29.52 -10.22
C ASN A 85 -0.96 -28.81 -11.18
N ARG A 86 -1.83 -27.95 -10.66
CA ARG A 86 -2.87 -27.27 -11.43
C ARG A 86 -2.41 -25.95 -12.01
N PHE A 87 -1.44 -25.31 -11.37
CA PHE A 87 -0.98 -23.96 -11.70
C PHE A 87 0.44 -23.99 -12.25
N ASP A 88 0.75 -23.08 -13.19
CA ASP A 88 2.09 -22.86 -13.74
C ASP A 88 2.90 -21.92 -12.85
N LEU A 89 2.22 -21.00 -12.15
CA LEU A 89 2.79 -19.97 -11.30
C LEU A 89 1.91 -19.74 -10.07
N VAL A 90 2.55 -19.62 -8.90
CA VAL A 90 1.93 -19.08 -7.68
C VAL A 90 2.59 -17.74 -7.36
N HIS A 91 1.79 -16.66 -7.39
CA HIS A 91 2.20 -15.32 -6.99
C HIS A 91 1.60 -15.00 -5.62
N ASN A 92 2.43 -15.00 -4.59
CA ASN A 92 2.01 -14.82 -3.21
C ASN A 92 2.31 -13.39 -2.73
N PHE A 93 1.27 -12.69 -2.29
CA PHE A 93 1.31 -11.38 -1.65
C PHE A 93 1.07 -11.45 -0.13
N GLY A 94 0.65 -12.62 0.35
CA GLY A 94 0.42 -12.87 1.76
C GLY A 94 1.68 -13.35 2.49
N ARG A 95 1.49 -14.21 3.49
CA ARG A 95 2.60 -14.70 4.31
C ARG A 95 3.47 -15.68 3.54
N LEU A 96 4.79 -15.54 3.68
CA LEU A 96 5.77 -16.50 3.13
C LEU A 96 5.48 -17.95 3.57
N ALA A 97 4.96 -18.11 4.80
CA ALA A 97 4.58 -19.42 5.35
C ALA A 97 3.56 -20.18 4.48
N TYR A 98 2.73 -19.51 3.69
CA TYR A 98 1.79 -20.20 2.78
C TYR A 98 2.49 -21.08 1.77
N LEU A 99 3.66 -20.68 1.29
CA LEU A 99 4.43 -21.40 0.28
C LEU A 99 5.14 -22.66 0.80
N LEU A 100 5.25 -22.85 2.12
CA LEU A 100 6.03 -23.97 2.69
C LEU A 100 5.69 -25.35 2.11
N PRO A 101 4.41 -25.76 1.94
CA PRO A 101 4.10 -27.11 1.44
C PRO A 101 4.50 -27.33 -0.03
N ILE A 102 4.65 -26.26 -0.80
CA ILE A 102 5.02 -26.34 -2.23
C ILE A 102 6.43 -25.80 -2.50
N LEU A 103 7.21 -25.53 -1.46
CA LEU A 103 8.49 -24.84 -1.62
C LEU A 103 9.48 -25.62 -2.49
N ASN A 104 9.56 -26.95 -2.30
CA ASN A 104 10.39 -27.84 -3.11
C ASN A 104 9.70 -28.38 -4.38
N HIS A 105 8.46 -27.98 -4.63
CA HIS A 105 7.74 -28.34 -5.84
C HIS A 105 8.26 -27.52 -7.04
N PRO A 106 8.36 -28.08 -8.26
CA PRO A 106 8.91 -27.38 -9.44
C PRO A 106 8.09 -26.20 -9.94
N ILE A 107 6.84 -26.02 -9.48
CA ILE A 107 6.02 -24.86 -9.79
C ILE A 107 6.79 -23.56 -9.52
N LYS A 108 6.67 -22.59 -10.42
CA LYS A 108 7.28 -21.26 -10.27
C LYS A 108 6.58 -20.49 -9.15
N LYS A 109 7.34 -19.77 -8.36
CA LYS A 109 6.82 -18.97 -7.24
C LYS A 109 7.36 -17.55 -7.28
N ILE A 110 6.48 -16.59 -7.07
CA ILE A 110 6.84 -15.19 -6.77
C ILE A 110 6.32 -14.89 -5.37
N MET A 111 7.16 -14.29 -4.54
CA MET A 111 6.80 -13.77 -3.24
C MET A 111 6.98 -12.26 -3.23
N THR A 112 5.88 -11.52 -3.25
CA THR A 112 5.88 -10.05 -3.20
C THR A 112 5.70 -9.56 -1.76
N TYR A 113 6.62 -8.73 -1.31
CA TYR A 113 6.55 -8.03 -0.04
C TYR A 113 6.06 -6.60 -0.26
N GLY A 114 5.15 -6.13 0.60
CA GLY A 114 4.64 -4.75 0.61
C GLY A 114 4.99 -4.01 1.89
N ARG A 115 5.96 -4.49 2.68
CA ARG A 115 6.38 -3.94 3.97
C ARG A 115 7.80 -4.38 4.30
N ILE A 116 8.39 -3.82 5.38
CA ILE A 116 9.70 -4.23 5.90
C ILE A 116 9.82 -5.76 5.96
N ILE A 117 10.96 -6.25 5.50
CA ILE A 117 11.23 -7.68 5.31
C ILE A 117 11.96 -8.24 6.52
N ASP A 118 11.38 -9.25 7.20
CA ASP A 118 12.10 -10.05 8.17
C ASP A 118 13.01 -11.07 7.45
N GLY A 119 14.28 -10.75 7.38
CA GLY A 119 15.28 -11.57 6.69
C GLY A 119 15.53 -12.95 7.29
N LYS A 120 15.10 -13.24 8.54
CA LYS A 120 15.35 -14.54 9.18
C LYS A 120 14.69 -15.69 8.43
N ASN A 121 13.40 -15.53 8.11
CA ASN A 121 12.63 -16.53 7.39
C ASN A 121 13.15 -16.76 5.97
N ILE A 122 13.60 -15.70 5.31
CA ILE A 122 14.14 -15.76 3.95
C ILE A 122 15.49 -16.47 3.93
N ARG A 123 16.38 -16.22 4.90
CA ARG A 123 17.65 -16.95 5.04
C ARG A 123 17.42 -18.45 5.21
N TYR A 124 16.40 -18.85 5.99
CA TYR A 124 16.03 -20.24 6.14
C TYR A 124 15.59 -20.87 4.80
N ILE A 125 14.68 -20.22 4.09
CA ILE A 125 14.20 -20.70 2.79
C ILE A 125 15.33 -20.78 1.77
N ASN A 126 16.26 -19.83 1.76
CA ASN A 126 17.37 -19.81 0.82
C ASN A 126 18.38 -20.99 1.02
N ARG A 127 18.34 -21.68 2.15
CA ARG A 127 19.12 -22.89 2.41
C ARG A 127 18.49 -24.17 1.83
N LEU A 128 17.20 -24.11 1.47
CA LEU A 128 16.50 -25.28 0.93
C LEU A 128 16.84 -25.46 -0.56
N PRO A 129 16.97 -26.71 -1.05
CA PRO A 129 17.19 -26.97 -2.48
C PRO A 129 15.89 -26.73 -3.29
N ASN A 130 16.04 -26.60 -4.61
CA ASN A 130 14.96 -26.64 -5.63
C ASN A 130 13.76 -25.71 -5.39
N LYS A 131 13.94 -24.58 -4.74
CA LYS A 131 12.85 -23.70 -4.30
C LYS A 131 12.14 -22.93 -5.42
N ASN A 132 12.76 -22.77 -6.60
CA ASN A 132 12.20 -22.05 -7.76
C ASN A 132 11.32 -20.85 -7.39
N ILE A 133 11.86 -19.95 -6.55
CA ILE A 133 11.20 -18.77 -6.01
C ILE A 133 11.98 -17.48 -6.35
N VAL A 134 11.23 -16.46 -6.70
CA VAL A 134 11.74 -15.09 -6.85
C VAL A 134 11.04 -14.22 -5.81
N PHE A 135 11.79 -13.36 -5.15
CA PHE A 135 11.27 -12.37 -4.22
C PHE A 135 11.14 -11.03 -4.90
N THR A 136 10.07 -10.30 -4.63
CA THR A 136 9.89 -8.93 -5.11
C THR A 136 9.46 -8.01 -3.98
N ALA A 137 9.81 -6.73 -4.13
CA ALA A 137 9.37 -5.67 -3.24
C ALA A 137 9.15 -4.37 -4.04
N PRO A 138 8.37 -3.40 -3.52
CA PRO A 138 7.95 -2.23 -4.28
C PRO A 138 8.96 -1.08 -4.31
N SER A 139 10.16 -1.26 -3.76
CA SER A 139 11.27 -0.30 -3.81
C SER A 139 12.59 -1.00 -3.51
N ASP A 140 13.69 -0.43 -3.94
CA ASP A 140 15.04 -0.90 -3.61
C ASP A 140 15.30 -0.76 -2.11
N TRP A 141 14.81 0.31 -1.50
CA TRP A 141 14.84 0.46 -0.04
C TRP A 141 14.17 -0.73 0.65
N CYS A 142 12.97 -1.12 0.22
CA CYS A 142 12.24 -2.25 0.81
C CYS A 142 13.00 -3.56 0.63
N VAL A 143 13.57 -3.82 -0.55
CA VAL A 143 14.45 -4.99 -0.80
C VAL A 143 15.62 -5.01 0.18
N ASN A 144 16.26 -3.86 0.40
CA ASN A 144 17.43 -3.72 1.26
C ASN A 144 17.11 -3.94 2.74
N THR A 145 15.88 -3.70 3.21
CA THR A 145 15.48 -4.00 4.59
C THR A 145 15.65 -5.48 4.95
N GLY A 146 15.51 -6.37 3.98
CA GLY A 146 15.69 -7.81 4.16
C GLY A 146 17.15 -8.24 4.32
N ASN A 147 18.10 -7.48 3.77
CA ASN A 147 19.55 -7.77 3.74
C ASN A 147 19.85 -9.28 3.63
N THR A 148 19.23 -9.94 2.66
CA THR A 148 19.25 -11.39 2.54
C THR A 148 19.71 -11.85 1.17
N ALA A 149 20.40 -12.99 1.14
CA ALA A 149 20.65 -13.70 -0.11
C ALA A 149 19.34 -14.16 -0.75
N GLY A 150 19.34 -14.35 -2.06
CA GLY A 150 18.20 -14.81 -2.85
C GLY A 150 18.10 -14.06 -4.17
N ARG A 151 17.12 -14.46 -4.99
CA ARG A 151 16.82 -13.75 -6.23
C ARG A 151 15.75 -12.70 -5.93
N TRP A 152 16.18 -11.44 -5.85
CA TRP A 152 15.33 -10.28 -5.63
C TRP A 152 15.16 -9.46 -6.91
N LEU A 153 13.98 -8.89 -7.05
CA LEU A 153 13.67 -7.90 -8.08
C LEU A 153 12.83 -6.79 -7.45
N THR A 154 13.19 -5.56 -7.70
CA THR A 154 12.34 -4.41 -7.41
C THR A 154 11.26 -4.33 -8.48
N VAL A 155 9.99 -4.31 -8.04
CA VAL A 155 8.81 -4.12 -8.89
C VAL A 155 7.98 -3.04 -8.24
N TYR A 156 8.13 -1.80 -8.70
CA TYR A 156 7.41 -0.66 -8.17
C TYR A 156 5.90 -0.91 -8.20
N ASN A 157 5.21 -0.47 -7.16
CA ASN A 157 3.76 -0.49 -7.18
C ASN A 157 3.25 0.42 -8.29
N ALA A 158 2.11 0.05 -8.85
CA ALA A 158 1.41 0.83 -9.86
C ALA A 158 0.07 1.34 -9.33
N ILE A 159 -0.49 2.30 -10.01
CA ILE A 159 -1.83 2.81 -9.79
C ILE A 159 -2.66 2.66 -11.07
N ASP A 160 -3.97 2.66 -10.93
CA ASP A 160 -4.88 2.62 -12.07
C ASP A 160 -5.12 4.03 -12.60
N PHE A 161 -4.48 4.40 -13.70
CA PHE A 161 -4.64 5.70 -14.34
C PHE A 161 -6.05 5.96 -14.87
N SER A 162 -6.92 4.96 -14.97
CA SER A 162 -8.34 5.19 -15.34
C SER A 162 -9.14 5.85 -14.21
N ILE A 163 -8.63 5.80 -12.98
CA ILE A 163 -9.26 6.38 -11.79
C ILE A 163 -8.84 7.84 -11.60
N TYR A 164 -7.58 8.16 -11.89
CA TYR A 164 -6.97 9.46 -11.58
C TYR A 164 -6.84 10.30 -12.86
N THR A 165 -7.35 11.54 -12.79
CA THR A 165 -7.33 12.47 -13.91
C THR A 165 -6.35 13.60 -13.60
N PRO A 166 -5.27 13.76 -14.37
CA PRO A 166 -4.32 14.83 -14.14
C PRO A 166 -4.97 16.20 -14.37
N ARG A 167 -4.74 17.12 -13.46
CA ARG A 167 -5.06 18.55 -13.60
C ARG A 167 -3.76 19.33 -13.74
N THR A 168 -3.69 20.14 -14.77
CA THR A 168 -2.51 20.96 -15.09
C THR A 168 -2.56 22.35 -14.44
N GLU A 169 -3.73 22.73 -13.93
CA GLU A 169 -3.95 24.03 -13.31
C GLU A 169 -4.83 23.88 -12.08
N VAL A 170 -4.47 24.56 -11.02
CA VAL A 170 -5.26 24.70 -9.79
C VAL A 170 -5.40 26.18 -9.45
N PRO A 171 -6.49 26.61 -8.77
CA PRO A 171 -6.64 27.98 -8.28
C PRO A 171 -5.47 28.40 -7.38
N VAL A 172 -5.17 29.70 -7.37
CA VAL A 172 -4.09 30.25 -6.54
C VAL A 172 -4.34 29.98 -5.04
N ASP A 173 -5.61 29.94 -4.64
CA ASP A 173 -6.06 29.62 -3.27
C ASP A 173 -6.36 28.13 -3.05
N ALA A 174 -5.90 27.25 -3.94
CA ALA A 174 -6.04 25.82 -3.80
C ALA A 174 -5.43 25.33 -2.47
N PRO A 175 -6.08 24.39 -1.76
CA PRO A 175 -5.60 23.91 -0.47
C PRO A 175 -4.38 23.02 -0.61
N LEU A 176 -3.63 22.87 0.46
CA LEU A 176 -2.77 21.72 0.70
C LEU A 176 -3.64 20.50 1.04
N ILE A 177 -3.12 19.30 0.81
CA ILE A 177 -3.77 18.06 1.23
C ILE A 177 -2.82 17.17 2.03
N PHE A 178 -3.33 16.59 3.11
CA PHE A 178 -2.74 15.42 3.78
C PHE A 178 -3.70 14.24 3.59
N LEU A 179 -3.20 13.15 3.01
CA LEU A 179 -3.99 11.94 2.76
C LEU A 179 -3.24 10.71 3.29
N SER A 180 -3.59 10.28 4.49
CA SER A 180 -3.07 9.06 5.12
C SER A 180 -3.92 8.68 6.33
N ARG A 181 -3.63 7.54 6.98
CA ARG A 181 -4.18 7.25 8.31
C ARG A 181 -3.73 8.35 9.29
N LEU A 182 -4.66 8.81 10.13
CA LEU A 182 -4.35 9.80 11.15
C LEU A 182 -3.65 9.12 12.34
N GLU A 183 -2.41 8.70 12.11
CA GLU A 183 -1.49 8.09 13.08
C GLU A 183 -0.29 9.00 13.29
N LYS A 184 0.29 9.00 14.49
CA LYS A 184 1.37 9.91 14.88
C LYS A 184 2.55 9.87 13.89
N LEU A 185 2.99 8.69 13.51
CA LEU A 185 4.11 8.51 12.59
C LEU A 185 3.79 8.90 11.14
N LYS A 186 2.54 9.17 10.80
CA LYS A 186 2.16 9.70 9.48
C LYS A 186 2.27 11.24 9.40
N GLY A 187 2.32 11.92 10.56
CA GLY A 187 2.70 13.33 10.64
C GLY A 187 1.58 14.33 10.34
N ALA A 188 0.29 13.97 10.53
CA ALA A 188 -0.81 14.92 10.30
C ALA A 188 -0.66 16.20 11.13
N HIS A 189 -0.13 16.15 12.35
CA HIS A 189 0.15 17.30 13.19
C HIS A 189 1.20 18.23 12.57
N GLU A 190 2.23 17.67 11.90
CA GLU A 190 3.24 18.47 11.19
C GLU A 190 2.63 19.15 9.96
N ALA A 191 1.76 18.47 9.22
CA ALA A 191 1.01 19.08 8.11
C ALA A 191 0.12 20.23 8.57
N ILE A 192 -0.57 20.08 9.71
CA ILE A 192 -1.36 21.17 10.34
C ILE A 192 -0.44 22.35 10.71
N GLN A 193 0.67 22.08 11.38
CA GLN A 193 1.64 23.10 11.77
C GLN A 193 2.14 23.90 10.56
N ILE A 194 2.46 23.23 9.46
CA ILE A 194 2.89 23.87 8.21
C ILE A 194 1.78 24.76 7.68
N ALA A 195 0.55 24.25 7.54
CA ALA A 195 -0.57 25.01 7.00
C ALA A 195 -0.88 26.27 7.85
N LEU A 196 -0.86 26.15 9.18
CA LEU A 196 -1.05 27.30 10.07
C LEU A 196 0.06 28.35 9.93
N GLN A 197 1.33 27.92 9.83
CA GLN A 197 2.47 28.84 9.71
C GLN A 197 2.61 29.47 8.33
N THR A 198 2.08 28.86 7.28
CA THR A 198 2.08 29.41 5.91
C THR A 198 0.78 30.12 5.57
N ASN A 199 -0.19 30.15 6.49
CA ASN A 199 -1.55 30.68 6.29
C ASN A 199 -2.28 30.02 5.11
N GLU A 200 -2.02 28.70 4.89
CA GLU A 200 -2.65 27.91 3.83
C GLU A 200 -3.85 27.13 4.36
N LYS A 201 -4.81 26.81 3.49
CA LYS A 201 -5.85 25.85 3.78
C LYS A 201 -5.29 24.43 3.70
N LEU A 202 -5.73 23.54 4.58
CA LEU A 202 -5.34 22.13 4.57
C LEU A 202 -6.56 21.23 4.61
N ILE A 203 -6.65 20.34 3.67
CA ILE A 203 -7.58 19.21 3.69
C ILE A 203 -6.90 18.03 4.37
N LEU A 204 -7.48 17.56 5.47
CA LEU A 204 -7.08 16.31 6.14
C LEU A 204 -8.02 15.20 5.69
N ALA A 205 -7.47 14.15 5.10
CA ALA A 205 -8.23 12.97 4.67
C ALA A 205 -7.60 11.67 5.18
N GLY A 206 -8.43 10.76 5.66
CA GLY A 206 -8.00 9.44 6.13
C GLY A 206 -8.81 8.96 7.32
N ASN A 207 -8.62 7.70 7.68
CA ASN A 207 -9.28 7.11 8.83
C ASN A 207 -8.50 7.36 10.12
N ILE A 208 -9.24 7.51 11.22
CA ILE A 208 -8.67 7.53 12.57
C ILE A 208 -8.44 6.08 12.99
N SER A 209 -7.24 5.79 13.47
CA SER A 209 -6.87 4.44 13.93
C SER A 209 -7.71 4.04 15.17
N PRO A 210 -8.16 2.77 15.26
CA PRO A 210 -8.88 2.29 16.45
C PRO A 210 -7.98 2.03 17.67
N LEU A 211 -6.66 2.16 17.53
CA LEU A 211 -5.70 1.97 18.61
C LEU A 211 -5.82 3.12 19.61
N LYS A 212 -5.83 2.80 20.90
CA LYS A 212 -6.06 3.78 21.98
C LYS A 212 -5.04 4.94 21.92
N GLU A 213 -3.78 4.63 21.73
CA GLU A 213 -2.69 5.63 21.64
C GLU A 213 -2.90 6.60 20.47
N GLU A 214 -3.33 6.07 19.31
CA GLU A 214 -3.59 6.88 18.12
C GLU A 214 -4.89 7.71 18.24
N GLN A 215 -5.88 7.22 18.99
CA GLN A 215 -7.06 8.02 19.32
C GLN A 215 -6.75 9.15 20.31
N GLU A 216 -5.83 8.92 21.25
CA GLU A 216 -5.34 9.96 22.15
C GLU A 216 -4.53 11.01 21.35
N TYR A 217 -3.68 10.58 20.45
CA TYR A 217 -2.99 11.46 19.50
C TYR A 217 -3.97 12.30 18.68
N TYR A 218 -4.99 11.69 18.08
CA TYR A 218 -6.00 12.42 17.30
C TYR A 218 -6.67 13.50 18.13
N ARG A 219 -7.16 13.16 19.33
CA ARG A 219 -7.87 14.09 20.21
C ARG A 219 -7.01 15.26 20.71
N ASN A 220 -5.73 15.01 20.93
CA ASN A 220 -4.85 16.01 21.52
C ASN A 220 -4.12 16.85 20.48
N GLU A 221 -3.74 16.26 19.35
CA GLU A 221 -2.82 16.87 18.39
C GLU A 221 -3.48 17.24 17.04
N ILE A 222 -4.68 16.75 16.75
CA ILE A 222 -5.36 16.96 15.48
C ILE A 222 -6.70 17.66 15.65
N GLU A 223 -7.62 17.07 16.42
CA GLU A 223 -9.00 17.52 16.57
C GLU A 223 -9.12 18.99 17.00
N PRO A 224 -8.30 19.52 17.95
CA PRO A 224 -8.39 20.91 18.38
C PRO A 224 -8.12 21.95 17.30
N PHE A 225 -7.45 21.56 16.22
CA PHE A 225 -7.10 22.46 15.11
C PHE A 225 -8.12 22.42 13.96
N ILE A 226 -9.05 21.45 13.95
CA ILE A 226 -10.07 21.34 12.90
C ILE A 226 -11.14 22.41 13.13
N ASP A 227 -11.09 23.47 12.34
CA ASP A 227 -12.00 24.60 12.43
C ASP A 227 -13.03 24.67 11.28
N GLY A 228 -12.92 23.77 10.31
CA GLY A 228 -13.78 23.72 9.13
C GLY A 228 -13.56 24.86 8.13
N LYS A 229 -12.54 25.69 8.32
CA LYS A 229 -12.21 26.85 7.48
C LYS A 229 -10.79 26.76 6.91
N GLN A 230 -9.79 26.77 7.78
CA GLN A 230 -8.39 26.62 7.41
C GLN A 230 -7.97 25.14 7.44
N ILE A 231 -8.34 24.44 8.51
CA ILE A 231 -8.07 22.99 8.66
C ILE A 231 -9.39 22.23 8.56
N ILE A 232 -9.55 21.47 7.48
CA ILE A 232 -10.81 20.83 7.12
C ILE A 232 -10.60 19.31 7.11
N TYR A 233 -11.28 18.58 8.00
CA TYR A 233 -11.27 17.11 7.99
C TYR A 233 -12.44 16.56 7.19
N VAL A 234 -12.17 15.76 6.17
CA VAL A 234 -13.16 15.21 5.24
C VAL A 234 -13.41 13.71 5.41
N GLY A 235 -12.76 13.08 6.40
CA GLY A 235 -12.92 11.65 6.64
C GLY A 235 -12.16 10.78 5.65
N THR A 236 -12.61 9.54 5.50
CA THR A 236 -12.03 8.56 4.57
C THR A 236 -12.57 8.81 3.16
N LEU A 237 -11.69 8.84 2.18
CA LEU A 237 -12.07 9.04 0.78
C LEU A 237 -12.09 7.71 0.01
N ASP A 238 -13.08 7.56 -0.84
CA ASP A 238 -13.11 6.58 -1.92
C ASP A 238 -12.27 7.08 -3.12
N ASP A 239 -12.23 6.32 -4.21
CA ASP A 239 -11.42 6.67 -5.37
C ASP A 239 -11.88 7.97 -6.04
N ALA A 240 -13.18 8.24 -6.11
CA ALA A 240 -13.72 9.48 -6.65
C ALA A 240 -13.35 10.69 -5.77
N GLY A 241 -13.46 10.52 -4.45
CA GLY A 241 -13.04 11.53 -3.48
C GLY A 241 -11.55 11.81 -3.56
N LYS A 242 -10.71 10.76 -3.65
CA LYS A 242 -9.27 10.92 -3.84
C LYS A 242 -8.95 11.70 -5.10
N ASN A 243 -9.51 11.28 -6.25
CA ASN A 243 -9.29 11.97 -7.53
C ASN A 243 -9.68 13.44 -7.47
N LYS A 244 -10.81 13.75 -6.81
CA LYS A 244 -11.26 15.12 -6.62
C LYS A 244 -10.27 15.91 -5.75
N TYR A 245 -10.09 15.51 -4.49
CA TYR A 245 -9.32 16.30 -3.53
C TYR A 245 -7.82 16.36 -3.84
N LEU A 246 -7.24 15.29 -4.38
CA LEU A 246 -5.86 15.34 -4.87
C LEU A 246 -5.74 16.28 -6.05
N GLY A 247 -6.59 16.16 -7.08
CA GLY A 247 -6.52 17.03 -8.25
C GLY A 247 -6.86 18.52 -7.97
N GLU A 248 -7.53 18.84 -6.87
CA GLU A 248 -7.85 20.22 -6.47
C GLU A 248 -6.80 20.82 -5.52
N ALA A 249 -5.83 20.04 -5.04
CA ALA A 249 -4.80 20.51 -4.14
C ALA A 249 -3.59 21.08 -4.88
N LYS A 250 -2.99 22.15 -4.33
CA LYS A 250 -1.74 22.70 -4.87
C LYS A 250 -0.53 21.84 -4.56
N ALA A 251 -0.54 21.11 -3.44
CA ALA A 251 0.48 20.14 -3.06
C ALA A 251 -0.05 19.15 -2.02
N MET A 252 0.50 17.95 -2.02
CA MET A 252 0.29 16.95 -0.97
C MET A 252 1.43 17.02 0.04
N LEU A 253 1.11 17.18 1.32
CA LEU A 253 2.08 17.05 2.42
C LEU A 253 2.13 15.61 2.90
N PHE A 254 3.31 15.01 2.88
CA PHE A 254 3.56 13.65 3.33
C PHE A 254 4.72 13.59 4.34
N PRO A 255 4.58 14.20 5.54
CA PRO A 255 5.62 14.25 6.56
C PRO A 255 5.71 12.94 7.35
N ALA A 256 5.62 11.80 6.67
CA ALA A 256 5.62 10.50 7.29
C ALA A 256 7.03 10.08 7.76
N ARG A 257 7.09 9.58 9.00
CA ARG A 257 8.30 9.01 9.62
C ARG A 257 8.20 7.48 9.76
N THR A 258 7.17 6.90 9.14
CA THR A 258 7.03 5.45 9.02
C THR A 258 7.89 4.92 7.90
N ASP A 259 8.36 3.71 8.05
CA ASP A 259 9.10 2.97 7.02
C ASP A 259 8.15 2.54 5.87
N GLU A 260 7.79 3.50 5.03
CA GLU A 260 6.95 3.25 3.85
C GLU A 260 7.71 2.43 2.82
N ALA A 261 7.11 1.29 2.45
CA ALA A 261 7.69 0.45 1.40
C ALA A 261 7.54 1.05 -0.01
N PHE A 262 6.57 1.95 -0.21
CA PHE A 262 6.32 2.67 -1.47
C PHE A 262 5.54 3.98 -1.27
N GLY A 263 4.38 3.92 -0.57
CA GLY A 263 3.51 5.08 -0.40
C GLY A 263 2.58 5.32 -1.60
N MET A 264 1.62 4.43 -1.82
CA MET A 264 0.65 4.48 -2.93
C MET A 264 -0.01 5.85 -3.11
N VAL A 265 -0.33 6.52 -2.00
CA VAL A 265 -0.99 7.84 -2.03
C VAL A 265 -0.14 8.93 -2.68
N MET A 266 1.19 8.82 -2.64
CA MET A 266 2.09 9.74 -3.36
C MET A 266 1.95 9.55 -4.88
N ALA A 267 1.93 8.29 -5.34
CA ALA A 267 1.71 7.99 -6.76
C ALA A 267 0.31 8.42 -7.21
N GLU A 268 -0.71 8.25 -6.37
CA GLU A 268 -2.08 8.72 -6.62
C GLU A 268 -2.13 10.26 -6.75
N ALA A 269 -1.42 11.00 -5.89
CA ALA A 269 -1.31 12.46 -5.99
C ALA A 269 -0.64 12.92 -7.28
N MET A 270 0.53 12.35 -7.59
CA MET A 270 1.26 12.67 -8.82
C MET A 270 0.47 12.34 -10.08
N ALA A 271 -0.35 11.27 -10.07
CA ALA A 271 -1.25 10.95 -11.19
C ALA A 271 -2.37 11.99 -11.37
N CYS A 272 -2.75 12.68 -10.30
CA CYS A 272 -3.68 13.82 -10.37
C CYS A 272 -2.98 15.14 -10.81
N GLY A 273 -1.66 15.13 -11.01
CA GLY A 273 -0.87 16.33 -11.30
C GLY A 273 -0.43 17.11 -10.05
N THR A 274 -0.66 16.55 -8.85
CA THR A 274 -0.38 17.22 -7.58
C THR A 274 1.02 16.85 -7.09
N PRO A 275 1.93 17.84 -6.93
CA PRO A 275 3.27 17.60 -6.41
C PRO A 275 3.22 17.13 -4.95
N VAL A 276 4.18 16.30 -4.57
CA VAL A 276 4.27 15.73 -3.22
C VAL A 276 5.48 16.29 -2.48
N LEU A 277 5.27 16.81 -1.29
CA LEU A 277 6.34 17.22 -0.36
C LEU A 277 6.50 16.12 0.69
N ALA A 278 7.62 15.42 0.69
CA ALA A 278 7.87 14.29 1.59
C ALA A 278 9.24 14.37 2.25
N TYR A 279 9.38 13.70 3.40
CA TYR A 279 10.68 13.57 4.04
C TYR A 279 11.60 12.63 3.26
N ASN A 280 12.91 12.88 3.34
CA ASN A 280 13.96 11.98 2.87
C ASN A 280 14.02 10.74 3.76
N HIS A 281 13.04 9.86 3.65
CA HIS A 281 12.90 8.69 4.51
C HIS A 281 12.34 7.50 3.73
N ALA A 282 12.86 6.30 4.03
CA ALA A 282 12.40 5.04 3.44
C ALA A 282 12.36 5.08 1.90
N ALA A 283 11.24 4.68 1.28
CA ALA A 283 11.11 4.64 -0.17
C ALA A 283 10.70 5.98 -0.80
N MET A 284 10.46 7.06 -0.03
CA MET A 284 9.99 8.34 -0.59
C MET A 284 10.92 8.87 -1.69
N PRO A 285 12.27 8.89 -1.53
CA PRO A 285 13.19 9.36 -2.59
C PRO A 285 13.22 8.51 -3.86
N GLU A 286 12.70 7.27 -3.80
CA GLU A 286 12.57 6.42 -4.99
C GLU A 286 11.27 6.70 -5.76
N VAL A 287 10.22 7.18 -5.06
CA VAL A 287 8.89 7.42 -5.63
C VAL A 287 8.77 8.84 -6.15
N ILE A 288 9.38 9.80 -5.48
CA ILE A 288 9.35 11.22 -5.85
C ILE A 288 10.65 11.57 -6.58
N THR A 289 10.53 12.13 -7.77
CA THR A 289 11.67 12.76 -8.46
C THR A 289 11.78 14.19 -7.97
N ASP A 290 12.80 14.45 -7.13
CA ASP A 290 13.01 15.75 -6.49
C ASP A 290 13.08 16.90 -7.51
N ASN A 291 12.42 18.02 -7.20
CA ASN A 291 12.25 19.19 -8.07
C ASN A 291 11.51 18.92 -9.41
N VAL A 292 10.91 17.74 -9.60
CA VAL A 292 10.15 17.40 -10.82
C VAL A 292 8.72 17.00 -10.48
N THR A 293 8.55 15.97 -9.64
CA THR A 293 7.21 15.49 -9.22
C THR A 293 6.85 15.91 -7.80
N GLY A 294 7.74 16.62 -7.13
CA GLY A 294 7.59 17.09 -5.76
C GLY A 294 8.93 17.48 -5.18
N PHE A 295 9.00 17.55 -3.85
CA PHE A 295 10.21 17.94 -3.11
C PHE A 295 10.52 16.92 -2.02
N ILE A 296 11.78 16.51 -1.94
CA ILE A 296 12.31 15.70 -0.86
C ILE A 296 13.02 16.62 0.14
N VAL A 297 12.56 16.59 1.38
CA VAL A 297 13.02 17.53 2.43
C VAL A 297 13.41 16.76 3.70
N GLU A 298 14.24 17.37 4.55
CA GLU A 298 14.76 16.72 5.75
C GLU A 298 13.90 16.98 7.01
N ASN A 299 13.13 18.06 7.02
CA ASN A 299 12.39 18.50 8.21
C ASN A 299 11.21 19.42 7.88
N VAL A 300 10.43 19.75 8.92
CA VAL A 300 9.27 20.64 8.84
C VAL A 300 9.60 22.02 8.28
N GLN A 301 10.78 22.59 8.61
CA GLN A 301 11.15 23.94 8.15
C GLN A 301 11.41 23.96 6.64
N GLU A 302 12.09 22.93 6.13
CA GLU A 302 12.30 22.80 4.68
C GLU A 302 10.98 22.55 3.96
N MET A 303 10.10 21.68 4.51
CA MET A 303 8.77 21.42 3.93
C MET A 303 7.94 22.70 3.88
N LYS A 304 8.00 23.53 4.93
CA LYS A 304 7.35 24.84 4.96
C LYS A 304 7.87 25.79 3.89
N LEU A 305 9.18 25.79 3.61
CA LEU A 305 9.77 26.64 2.57
C LEU A 305 9.41 26.18 1.14
N ALA A 306 9.08 24.89 0.98
CA ALA A 306 8.67 24.31 -0.28
C ALA A 306 7.18 24.52 -0.61
N VAL A 307 6.35 24.95 0.35
CA VAL A 307 4.93 25.33 0.17
C VAL A 307 4.81 26.71 -0.44
#